data_8746a2bde1703ac52f3e2729a6d66275
#
_entry.id   8746a2bde1703ac52f3e2729a6d66275
#
_cell.length_a   1.000
_cell.length_b   1.000
_cell.length_c   1.000
_cell.angle_alpha   90.00
_cell.angle_beta   90.00
_cell.angle_gamma   90.00
#
_symmetry.space_group_name_H-M   'P 1'
#
loop_
_entity.id
_entity.type
_entity.pdbx_description
1 polymer ?
#
loop_
_entity_poly.entity_id
_entity_poly.type
_entity_poly.pdbx_seq_one_letter_code
_entity_poly.pdbx_strand_id
1 'polypeptide(L)'
;MIELFTTLNPWLKAIHIVSMTIFISGVLAASFSFKIDLDITENIHIPVWAQREYRWDQIMTTPALFITFASGLIIAIHGQWFSSKWLPAKIAFVLILAGIHGFQAKLLRQIANGINVRKKQATLIILICTISIIVLAIIKP
;
A
#
# COMPACT_ATOMS: atom_id res chain seq x y z
N MET A 1 -28.98 -10.77 11.74
CA MET A 1 -27.79 -9.92 11.56
C MET A 1 -26.50 -10.59 12.01
N ILE A 2 -26.46 -11.23 13.16
CA ILE A 2 -25.28 -11.96 13.67
C ILE A 2 -24.87 -13.13 12.76
N GLU A 3 -25.85 -13.91 12.26
CA GLU A 3 -25.59 -15.03 11.35
C GLU A 3 -25.02 -14.58 9.99
N LEU A 4 -25.51 -13.47 9.44
CA LEU A 4 -24.99 -12.90 8.22
C LEU A 4 -23.53 -12.46 8.39
N PHE A 5 -23.18 -11.97 9.57
CA PHE A 5 -21.80 -11.57 9.90
C PHE A 5 -20.86 -12.73 10.07
N THR A 6 -21.29 -13.84 10.67
CA THR A 6 -20.47 -15.05 10.81
C THR A 6 -20.14 -15.68 9.46
N THR A 7 -21.06 -15.61 8.49
CA THR A 7 -20.84 -16.09 7.11
C THR A 7 -20.00 -15.13 6.26
N LEU A 8 -20.13 -13.81 6.45
CA LEU A 8 -19.37 -12.81 5.68
C LEU A 8 -17.94 -12.57 6.22
N ASN A 9 -17.68 -12.88 7.49
CA ASN A 9 -16.39 -12.62 8.12
C ASN A 9 -15.19 -13.27 7.41
N PRO A 10 -15.22 -14.55 6.98
CA PRO A 10 -14.11 -15.13 6.26
C PRO A 10 -13.89 -14.50 4.88
N TRP A 11 -14.95 -14.13 4.16
CA TRP A 11 -14.86 -13.44 2.88
C TRP A 11 -14.29 -12.02 3.03
N LEU A 12 -14.72 -11.30 4.05
CA LEU A 12 -14.21 -9.96 4.35
C LEU A 12 -12.72 -9.99 4.71
N LYS A 13 -12.29 -10.98 5.48
CA LYS A 13 -10.86 -11.21 5.77
C LYS A 13 -10.08 -11.56 4.50
N ALA A 14 -10.62 -12.40 3.63
CA ALA A 14 -9.99 -12.75 2.36
C ALA A 14 -9.81 -11.51 1.46
N ILE A 15 -10.85 -10.69 1.30
CA ILE A 15 -10.79 -9.42 0.57
C ILE A 15 -9.74 -8.50 1.17
N HIS A 16 -9.69 -8.37 2.49
CA HIS A 16 -8.70 -7.55 3.18
C HIS A 16 -7.25 -8.01 2.90
N ILE A 17 -7.00 -9.31 2.99
CA ILE A 17 -5.67 -9.88 2.75
C ILE A 17 -5.24 -9.72 1.29
N VAL A 18 -6.13 -10.02 0.34
CA VAL A 18 -5.85 -9.89 -1.10
C VAL A 18 -5.57 -8.43 -1.46
N SER A 19 -6.43 -7.51 -1.04
CA SER A 19 -6.26 -6.08 -1.33
C SER A 19 -5.00 -5.50 -0.67
N MET A 20 -4.68 -5.92 0.56
CA MET A 20 -3.45 -5.54 1.26
C MET A 20 -2.21 -6.04 0.51
N THR A 21 -2.24 -7.27 -0.01
CA THR A 21 -1.14 -7.84 -0.80
C THR A 21 -0.92 -7.06 -2.09
N ILE A 22 -2.00 -6.73 -2.82
CA ILE A 22 -1.93 -5.92 -4.03
C ILE A 22 -1.36 -4.53 -3.73
N PHE A 23 -1.85 -3.88 -2.67
CA PHE A 23 -1.39 -2.56 -2.25
C PHE A 23 0.12 -2.55 -1.91
N ILE A 24 0.58 -3.45 -1.05
CA ILE A 24 1.99 -3.53 -0.63
C ILE A 24 2.89 -3.86 -1.83
N SER A 25 2.47 -4.79 -2.69
CA SER A 25 3.21 -5.15 -3.91
C SER A 25 3.34 -3.95 -4.86
N GLY A 26 2.29 -3.15 -5.03
CA GLY A 26 2.32 -1.95 -5.84
C GLY A 26 3.28 -0.89 -5.30
N VAL A 27 3.26 -0.64 -3.99
CA VAL A 27 4.17 0.32 -3.34
C VAL A 27 5.63 -0.13 -3.44
N LEU A 28 5.90 -1.43 -3.29
CA LEU A 28 7.24 -2.00 -3.47
C LEU A 28 7.69 -1.93 -4.93
N ALA A 29 6.82 -2.28 -5.89
CA ALA A 29 7.13 -2.22 -7.31
C ALA A 29 7.53 -0.80 -7.74
N ALA A 30 6.77 0.21 -7.33
CA ALA A 30 7.10 1.62 -7.58
C ALA A 30 8.47 2.00 -6.98
N SER A 31 8.78 1.55 -5.77
CA SER A 31 10.06 1.82 -5.11
C SER A 31 11.25 1.19 -5.86
N PHE A 32 11.09 -0.05 -6.34
CA PHE A 32 12.11 -0.72 -7.16
C PHE A 32 12.27 -0.08 -8.54
N SER A 33 11.18 0.35 -9.18
CA SER A 33 11.22 1.06 -10.47
C SER A 33 12.04 2.34 -10.36
N PHE A 34 11.89 3.11 -9.29
CA PHE A 34 12.72 4.29 -9.03
C PHE A 34 14.22 3.96 -8.89
N LYS A 35 14.53 2.83 -8.28
CA LYS A 35 15.93 2.39 -8.13
C LYS A 35 16.57 2.03 -9.46
N ILE A 36 15.89 1.26 -10.28
CA ILE A 36 16.37 0.81 -11.59
C ILE A 36 16.62 2.00 -12.51
N ASP A 37 15.70 2.97 -12.53
CA ASP A 37 15.84 4.15 -13.40
C ASP A 37 17.00 5.07 -12.99
N LEU A 38 17.40 5.10 -11.72
CA LEU A 38 18.60 5.82 -11.28
C LEU A 38 19.89 5.26 -11.88
N ASP A 39 19.89 3.95 -12.20
CA ASP A 39 21.08 3.26 -12.70
C ASP A 39 21.19 3.30 -14.24
N ILE A 40 20.14 3.64 -14.98
CA ILE A 40 20.07 3.44 -16.45
C ILE A 40 20.03 4.75 -17.25
N THR A 41 19.64 5.91 -16.68
CA THR A 41 19.32 7.07 -17.51
C THR A 41 20.25 8.26 -17.39
N GLU A 42 21.10 8.42 -18.40
CA GLU A 42 21.64 9.71 -18.86
C GLU A 42 20.87 10.29 -20.07
N ASN A 43 19.82 9.68 -20.59
CA ASN A 43 19.19 10.10 -21.84
C ASN A 43 17.69 10.44 -21.74
N ILE A 44 17.40 11.61 -22.30
CA ILE A 44 16.19 12.43 -22.46
C ILE A 44 15.05 11.69 -23.21
N HIS A 45 14.45 10.67 -22.64
CA HIS A 45 13.16 10.18 -23.12
C HIS A 45 12.18 10.15 -21.97
N ILE A 46 10.95 10.65 -22.22
CA ILE A 46 9.81 10.46 -21.29
C ILE A 46 9.74 8.96 -20.99
N PRO A 47 10.00 8.53 -19.75
CA PRO A 47 10.13 7.12 -19.50
C PRO A 47 8.76 6.44 -19.61
N VAL A 48 8.62 5.62 -20.64
CA VAL A 48 7.38 4.83 -20.89
C VAL A 48 7.04 3.96 -19.67
N TRP A 49 8.06 3.52 -18.91
CA TRP A 49 7.85 2.76 -17.68
C TRP A 49 7.06 3.57 -16.64
N ALA A 50 7.34 4.87 -16.47
CA ALA A 50 6.66 5.71 -15.50
C ALA A 50 5.17 5.92 -15.84
N GLN A 51 4.86 6.04 -17.13
CA GLN A 51 3.46 6.13 -17.58
C GLN A 51 2.70 4.82 -17.31
N ARG A 52 3.35 3.68 -17.55
CA ARG A 52 2.77 2.35 -17.29
C ARG A 52 2.57 2.12 -15.80
N GLU A 53 3.60 2.41 -15.00
CA GLU A 53 3.57 2.28 -13.55
C GLU A 53 2.49 3.19 -12.93
N TYR A 54 2.41 4.44 -13.37
CA TYR A 54 1.38 5.39 -12.92
C TYR A 54 -0.02 4.90 -13.24
N ARG A 55 -0.24 4.35 -14.43
CA ARG A 55 -1.54 3.76 -14.82
C ARG A 55 -1.89 2.57 -13.95
N TRP A 56 -0.93 1.67 -13.72
CA TRP A 56 -1.10 0.53 -12.84
C TRP A 56 -1.44 0.97 -11.42
N ASP A 57 -0.73 1.95 -10.91
CA ASP A 57 -0.94 2.53 -9.58
C ASP A 57 -2.37 3.06 -9.41
N GLN A 58 -2.89 3.79 -10.41
CA GLN A 58 -4.24 4.35 -10.36
C GLN A 58 -5.34 3.28 -10.49
N ILE A 59 -5.11 2.21 -11.22
CA ILE A 59 -6.11 1.17 -11.50
C ILE A 59 -6.09 0.07 -10.43
N MET A 60 -4.93 -0.27 -9.89
CA MET A 60 -4.75 -1.41 -9.00
C MET A 60 -4.34 -1.00 -7.58
N THR A 61 -3.25 -0.28 -7.42
CA THR A 61 -2.66 0.02 -6.11
C THR A 61 -3.54 0.97 -5.29
N THR A 62 -4.02 2.05 -5.88
CA THR A 62 -4.86 3.04 -5.20
C THR A 62 -6.22 2.46 -4.79
N PRO A 63 -6.99 1.77 -5.65
CA PRO A 63 -8.22 1.10 -5.22
C PRO A 63 -7.97 0.03 -4.15
N ALA A 64 -6.88 -0.73 -4.26
CA ALA A 64 -6.52 -1.74 -3.27
C ALA A 64 -6.27 -1.12 -1.88
N LEU A 65 -5.66 0.06 -1.80
CA LEU A 65 -5.50 0.80 -0.54
C LEU A 65 -6.86 1.10 0.11
N PHE A 66 -7.81 1.64 -0.66
CA PHE A 66 -9.15 1.97 -0.16
C PHE A 66 -9.92 0.72 0.30
N ILE A 67 -9.86 -0.36 -0.48
CA ILE A 67 -10.51 -1.63 -0.13
C ILE A 67 -9.87 -2.22 1.14
N THR A 68 -8.56 -2.19 1.25
CA THR A 68 -7.82 -2.65 2.44
C THR A 68 -8.23 -1.87 3.67
N PHE A 69 -8.29 -0.55 3.57
CA PHE A 69 -8.66 0.31 4.69
C PHE A 69 -10.12 0.10 5.11
N ALA A 70 -11.04 0.11 4.16
CA ALA A 70 -12.47 -0.09 4.44
C ALA A 70 -12.74 -1.47 5.04
N SER A 71 -12.21 -2.54 4.45
CA SER A 71 -12.40 -3.91 4.96
C SER A 71 -11.75 -4.09 6.34
N GLY A 72 -10.56 -3.54 6.54
CA GLY A 72 -9.87 -3.58 7.83
C GLY A 72 -10.63 -2.83 8.92
N LEU A 73 -11.22 -1.68 8.61
CA LEU A 73 -12.04 -0.90 9.53
C LEU A 73 -13.33 -1.66 9.92
N ILE A 74 -14.01 -2.26 8.95
CA ILE A 74 -15.21 -3.07 9.20
C ILE A 74 -14.86 -4.25 10.12
N ILE A 75 -13.77 -4.97 9.85
CA ILE A 75 -13.31 -6.08 10.69
C ILE A 75 -13.00 -5.60 12.11
N ALA A 76 -12.36 -4.44 12.27
CA ALA A 76 -12.00 -3.88 13.58
C ALA A 76 -13.25 -3.45 14.39
N ILE A 77 -14.25 -2.84 13.74
CA ILE A 77 -15.51 -2.44 14.37
C ILE A 77 -16.25 -3.68 14.90
N HIS A 78 -16.41 -4.69 14.05
CA HIS A 78 -17.14 -5.91 14.44
C HIS A 78 -16.39 -6.77 15.44
N GLY A 79 -15.06 -6.76 15.41
CA GLY A 79 -14.23 -7.42 16.40
C GLY A 79 -14.12 -6.67 17.73
N GLN A 80 -14.68 -5.45 17.83
CA GLN A 80 -14.55 -4.55 18.99
C GLN A 80 -13.10 -4.32 19.42
N TRP A 81 -12.18 -4.24 18.43
CA TRP A 81 -10.74 -4.20 18.69
C TRP A 81 -10.20 -2.80 19.02
N PHE A 82 -11.07 -1.78 19.04
CA PHE A 82 -10.63 -0.40 19.32
C PHE A 82 -10.07 -0.20 20.74
N SER A 83 -10.44 -1.06 21.68
CA SER A 83 -9.85 -1.08 23.04
C SER A 83 -8.47 -1.76 23.10
N SER A 84 -8.03 -2.40 22.02
CA SER A 84 -6.76 -3.14 21.97
C SER A 84 -5.60 -2.22 21.63
N LYS A 85 -4.47 -2.34 22.34
CA LYS A 85 -3.29 -1.49 22.16
C LYS A 85 -2.54 -1.73 20.83
N TRP A 86 -2.71 -2.90 20.22
CA TRP A 86 -2.04 -3.24 18.95
C TRP A 86 -2.71 -2.62 17.72
N LEU A 87 -4.01 -2.33 17.76
CA LEU A 87 -4.74 -1.78 16.62
C LEU A 87 -4.26 -0.37 16.23
N PRO A 88 -4.09 0.60 17.17
CA PRO A 88 -3.54 1.92 16.85
C PRO A 88 -2.15 1.85 16.22
N ALA A 89 -1.29 0.96 16.71
CA ALA A 89 0.04 0.76 16.12
C ALA A 89 -0.06 0.27 14.67
N LYS A 90 -0.94 -0.70 14.39
CA LYS A 90 -1.17 -1.19 13.03
C LYS A 90 -1.70 -0.09 12.10
N ILE A 91 -2.66 0.71 12.57
CA ILE A 91 -3.20 1.84 11.82
C ILE A 91 -2.10 2.85 11.50
N ALA A 92 -1.23 3.17 12.46
CA ALA A 92 -0.10 4.08 12.26
C ALA A 92 0.82 3.60 11.13
N PHE A 93 1.21 2.33 11.09
CA PHE A 93 2.02 1.77 10.01
C PHE A 93 1.32 1.81 8.66
N VAL A 94 0.02 1.52 8.62
CA VAL A 94 -0.78 1.62 7.38
C VAL A 94 -0.85 3.07 6.88
N LEU A 95 -1.01 4.05 7.77
CA LEU A 95 -0.99 5.47 7.39
C LEU A 95 0.37 5.93 6.89
N ILE A 96 1.47 5.44 7.46
CA ILE A 96 2.82 5.70 6.94
C ILE A 96 2.96 5.13 5.52
N LEU A 97 2.53 3.88 5.28
CA LEU A 97 2.55 3.29 3.93
C LEU A 97 1.66 4.05 2.94
N ALA A 98 0.48 4.51 3.36
CA ALA A 98 -0.40 5.32 2.54
C ALA A 98 0.23 6.69 2.19
N GLY A 99 0.94 7.30 3.13
CA GLY A 99 1.70 8.53 2.90
C GLY A 99 2.85 8.33 1.89
N ILE A 100 3.61 7.24 2.02
CA ILE A 100 4.65 6.86 1.07
C ILE A 100 4.06 6.64 -0.32
N HIS A 101 2.95 5.88 -0.40
CA HIS A 101 2.24 5.64 -1.65
C HIS A 101 1.80 6.95 -2.33
N GLY A 102 1.18 7.87 -1.59
CA GLY A 102 0.77 9.16 -2.12
C GLY A 102 1.95 9.98 -2.65
N PHE A 103 3.09 9.94 -1.97
CA PHE A 103 4.32 10.58 -2.43
C PHE A 103 4.88 9.92 -3.70
N GLN A 104 4.90 8.60 -3.76
CA GLN A 104 5.33 7.84 -4.95
C GLN A 104 4.42 8.11 -6.15
N ALA A 105 3.10 8.11 -5.95
CA ALA A 105 2.12 8.43 -7.00
C ALA A 105 2.34 9.84 -7.58
N LYS A 106 2.62 10.82 -6.72
CA LYS A 106 2.98 12.18 -7.16
C LYS A 106 4.26 12.17 -8.00
N LEU A 107 5.31 11.48 -7.57
CA LEU A 107 6.56 11.38 -8.33
C LEU A 107 6.34 10.68 -9.67
N LEU A 108 5.64 9.56 -9.71
CA LEU A 108 5.30 8.84 -10.95
C LEU A 108 4.56 9.74 -11.95
N ARG A 109 3.58 10.50 -11.47
CA ARG A 109 2.84 11.45 -12.30
C ARG A 109 3.76 12.53 -12.89
N GLN A 110 4.66 13.09 -12.09
CA GLN A 110 5.61 14.11 -12.55
C GLN A 110 6.57 13.54 -13.60
N ILE A 111 7.13 12.36 -13.37
CA ILE A 111 8.03 11.69 -14.30
C ILE A 111 7.30 11.31 -15.60
N ALA A 112 6.06 10.80 -15.49
CA ALA A 112 5.22 10.46 -16.65
C ALA A 112 4.90 11.68 -17.50
N ASN A 113 4.86 12.89 -16.93
CA ASN A 113 4.67 14.16 -17.62
C ASN A 113 6.00 14.79 -18.11
N GLY A 114 7.12 14.07 -18.03
CA GLY A 114 8.43 14.55 -18.47
C GLY A 114 9.11 15.54 -17.54
N ILE A 115 8.64 15.70 -16.30
CA ILE A 115 9.24 16.57 -15.30
C ILE A 115 10.42 15.82 -14.64
N ASN A 116 11.59 16.43 -14.68
CA ASN A 116 12.76 15.86 -13.99
C ASN A 116 12.64 16.14 -12.50
N VAL A 117 12.48 15.07 -11.70
CA VAL A 117 12.34 15.13 -10.24
C VAL A 117 13.38 14.22 -9.56
N ARG A 118 13.83 14.65 -8.38
CA ARG A 118 14.71 13.83 -7.55
C ARG A 118 13.96 12.63 -7.00
N LYS A 119 14.35 11.44 -7.40
CA LYS A 119 13.77 10.18 -6.94
C LYS A 119 14.28 9.86 -5.54
N LYS A 120 13.38 9.60 -4.61
CA LYS A 120 13.71 9.13 -3.27
C LYS A 120 13.27 7.70 -3.09
N GLN A 121 14.18 6.88 -2.57
CA GLN A 121 13.90 5.48 -2.25
C GLN A 121 13.33 5.37 -0.83
N ALA A 122 12.23 4.65 -0.71
CA ALA A 122 11.59 4.36 0.57
C ALA A 122 11.50 2.84 0.84
N THR A 123 12.20 2.02 0.06
CA THR A 123 12.11 0.55 0.09
C THR A 123 12.32 -0.02 1.49
N LEU A 124 13.33 0.47 2.21
CA LEU A 124 13.62 -0.01 3.56
C LEU A 124 12.47 0.30 4.55
N ILE A 125 11.93 1.51 4.48
CA ILE A 125 10.81 1.93 5.33
C ILE A 125 9.57 1.09 5.01
N ILE A 126 9.29 0.83 3.74
CA ILE A 126 8.17 0.00 3.28
C ILE A 126 8.32 -1.42 3.83
N LEU A 127 9.50 -2.02 3.75
CA LEU A 127 9.77 -3.36 4.27
C LEU A 127 9.60 -3.42 5.79
N ILE A 128 10.14 -2.44 6.52
CA ILE A 128 9.99 -2.37 7.99
C ILE A 128 8.52 -2.24 8.37
N CYS A 129 7.76 -1.35 7.74
CA CYS A 129 6.33 -1.18 8.00
C CYS A 129 5.55 -2.46 7.68
N THR A 130 5.84 -3.12 6.56
CA THR A 130 5.19 -4.37 6.15
C THR A 130 5.45 -5.49 7.17
N ILE A 131 6.71 -5.69 7.56
CA ILE A 131 7.08 -6.69 8.57
C ILE A 131 6.38 -6.38 9.90
N SER A 132 6.36 -5.12 10.32
CA SER A 132 5.69 -4.69 11.56
C SER A 132 4.20 -4.99 11.53
N ILE A 133 3.53 -4.75 10.42
CA ILE A 133 2.09 -5.06 10.25
C ILE A 133 1.85 -6.56 10.34
N ILE A 134 2.70 -7.39 9.72
CA ILE A 134 2.60 -8.85 9.76
C ILE A 134 2.81 -9.37 11.18
N VAL A 135 3.86 -8.88 11.85
CA VAL A 135 4.16 -9.26 13.25
C VAL A 135 3.00 -8.90 14.17
N LEU A 136 2.44 -7.69 14.06
CA LEU A 136 1.28 -7.28 14.84
C LEU A 136 0.03 -8.11 14.53
N ALA A 137 -0.12 -8.61 13.31
CA ALA A 137 -1.22 -9.49 12.95
C ALA A 137 -1.09 -10.89 13.57
N ILE A 138 0.15 -11.38 13.73
CA ILE A 138 0.44 -12.68 14.34
C ILE A 138 0.33 -12.63 15.88
N ILE A 139 0.85 -11.56 16.50
CA ILE A 139 0.84 -11.37 17.97
C ILE A 139 -0.56 -11.02 18.47
N LYS A 140 -1.45 -10.62 17.61
CA LYS A 140 -2.83 -10.34 17.94
C LYS A 140 -3.44 -11.52 18.73
N PRO A 141 -3.96 -11.26 19.91
CA PRO A 141 -4.72 -12.26 20.68
C PRO A 141 -6.04 -12.61 20.01
#